data_fb1283f9593a13aeffe99ee9cdd8aa2d
#
_entry.id   fb1283f9593a13aeffe99ee9cdd8aa2d
#
_cell.length_a   1.000
_cell.length_b   1.000
_cell.length_c   1.000
_cell.angle_alpha   90.00
_cell.angle_beta   90.00
_cell.angle_gamma   90.00
#
_symmetry.space_group_name_H-M   'P 1'
#
loop_
_entity.id
_entity.type
_entity.pdbx_description
1 polymer ?
#
loop_
_entity_poly.entity_id
_entity_poly.type
_entity_poly.pdbx_seq_one_letter_code
_entity_poly.pdbx_strand_id
1 'polypeptide(L)'
;MARVLIVGAGAAGLMAAGAAVRQGHQVTVLEHTDKPGQKILVTGKGRCNVTNDCPAEEFLRHVRTNPRFLYSSLGAFPPAKTMELFEALGVELKVERGRRVFPVSDKAEEIRQALLRYAQDADIVYDGAKKLLLEDIVPEAEPAPAAAENPRHPKKKKAGPALRCVGVRGTSGREYRADAVLVATGGVSYPTTGSTGDGYKLAQQAGHTLVKPVPSLVSLVSRDPDCKKMMGLALKNVTLTLLEDGKAIFDEQGEMLFTHFGISGPLTLSASSHLGDMKKHRYIAEIDMKPALSEEQLYDRITRDFALLANHAAQGALVKLLPSSMQPVMVARWGIDPATKANQITREQKRELVQLVKHWQVSIDARGDLAHAVITSGGVSVREVDPKTMQSKKALGLYFAGEVLDVDAYTGGYNLQIAFCTAQSFANNL
;
A
#
# COMPACT_ATOMS: atom_id res chain seq x y z
N MET A 1 -8.49 31.24 -13.19
CA MET A 1 -9.49 30.65 -12.27
C MET A 1 -10.27 29.60 -13.05
N ALA A 2 -10.21 28.34 -12.67
CA ALA A 2 -10.89 27.22 -13.31
C ALA A 2 -11.93 26.62 -12.35
N ARG A 3 -12.97 25.98 -12.92
CA ARG A 3 -13.92 25.16 -12.16
C ARG A 3 -13.37 23.75 -12.10
N VAL A 4 -13.11 23.29 -10.89
CA VAL A 4 -12.50 21.99 -10.60
C VAL A 4 -13.52 21.08 -9.94
N LEU A 5 -13.71 19.89 -10.49
CA LEU A 5 -14.56 18.86 -9.91
C LEU A 5 -13.69 17.68 -9.46
N ILE A 6 -13.79 17.32 -8.18
CA ILE A 6 -13.06 16.21 -7.59
C ILE A 6 -14.06 15.11 -7.23
N VAL A 7 -13.82 13.89 -7.67
CA VAL A 7 -14.63 12.72 -7.36
C VAL A 7 -13.95 11.91 -6.26
N GLY A 8 -14.54 11.90 -5.07
CA GLY A 8 -14.08 11.25 -3.87
C GLY A 8 -13.39 12.20 -2.88
N ALA A 9 -13.95 12.31 -1.68
CA ALA A 9 -13.40 13.07 -0.56
C ALA A 9 -12.50 12.23 0.35
N GLY A 10 -11.68 11.36 -0.23
CA GLY A 10 -10.63 10.61 0.47
C GLY A 10 -9.37 11.45 0.69
N ALA A 11 -8.26 10.80 1.10
CA ALA A 11 -6.98 11.47 1.35
C ALA A 11 -6.48 12.28 0.15
N ALA A 12 -6.50 11.69 -1.06
CA ALA A 12 -6.08 12.38 -2.28
C ALA A 12 -7.05 13.52 -2.66
N GLY A 13 -8.36 13.27 -2.58
CA GLY A 13 -9.36 14.28 -2.96
C GLY A 13 -9.35 15.51 -2.05
N LEU A 14 -9.30 15.32 -0.73
CA LEU A 14 -9.21 16.44 0.23
C LEU A 14 -7.90 17.21 0.10
N MET A 15 -6.78 16.51 -0.14
CA MET A 15 -5.49 17.16 -0.39
C MET A 15 -5.54 18.00 -1.68
N ALA A 16 -6.10 17.46 -2.76
CA ALA A 16 -6.26 18.17 -4.04
C ALA A 16 -7.20 19.38 -3.90
N ALA A 17 -8.31 19.22 -3.17
CA ALA A 17 -9.27 20.30 -2.95
C ALA A 17 -8.63 21.47 -2.23
N GLY A 18 -7.96 21.23 -1.10
CA GLY A 18 -7.30 22.27 -0.34
C GLY A 18 -6.16 22.96 -1.12
N ALA A 19 -5.42 22.24 -1.95
CA ALA A 19 -4.37 22.79 -2.79
C ALA A 19 -4.96 23.67 -3.91
N ALA A 20 -6.00 23.21 -4.61
CA ALA A 20 -6.61 23.93 -5.72
C ALA A 20 -7.34 25.21 -5.24
N VAL A 21 -8.05 25.16 -4.12
CA VAL A 21 -8.68 26.37 -3.53
C VAL A 21 -7.65 27.45 -3.22
N ARG A 22 -6.50 27.08 -2.63
CA ARG A 22 -5.42 28.04 -2.32
C ARG A 22 -4.79 28.68 -3.54
N GLN A 23 -4.95 28.09 -4.71
CA GLN A 23 -4.52 28.65 -6.01
C GLN A 23 -5.62 29.49 -6.67
N GLY A 24 -6.76 29.70 -5.99
CA GLY A 24 -7.85 30.55 -6.45
C GLY A 24 -8.82 29.86 -7.42
N HIS A 25 -8.85 28.51 -7.46
CA HIS A 25 -9.81 27.76 -8.26
C HIS A 25 -11.13 27.57 -7.50
N GLN A 26 -12.25 27.47 -8.24
CA GLN A 26 -13.55 27.09 -7.69
C GLN A 26 -13.63 25.57 -7.65
N VAL A 27 -13.73 24.98 -6.45
CA VAL A 27 -13.63 23.54 -6.24
C VAL A 27 -14.93 22.96 -5.72
N THR A 28 -15.44 21.94 -6.40
CA THR A 28 -16.54 21.07 -5.93
C THR A 28 -16.02 19.65 -5.75
N VAL A 29 -16.30 19.03 -4.60
CA VAL A 29 -15.93 17.65 -4.29
C VAL A 29 -17.20 16.81 -4.22
N LEU A 30 -17.32 15.76 -5.04
CA LEU A 30 -18.39 14.77 -4.94
C LEU A 30 -17.97 13.65 -3.99
N GLU A 31 -18.77 13.37 -2.98
CA GLU A 31 -18.58 12.28 -2.03
C GLU A 31 -19.86 11.47 -1.92
N HIS A 32 -19.77 10.15 -2.09
CA HIS A 32 -20.95 9.29 -2.07
C HIS A 32 -21.29 8.74 -0.68
N THR A 33 -20.37 8.89 0.28
CA THR A 33 -20.60 8.53 1.69
C THR A 33 -20.96 9.76 2.53
N ASP A 34 -21.47 9.53 3.72
CA ASP A 34 -21.77 10.58 4.69
C ASP A 34 -20.53 11.10 5.47
N LYS A 35 -19.37 10.46 5.26
CA LYS A 35 -18.15 10.71 6.04
C LYS A 35 -16.90 10.88 5.16
N PRO A 36 -16.60 12.09 4.71
CA PRO A 36 -15.36 12.38 3.99
C PRO A 36 -14.12 11.90 4.78
N GLY A 37 -13.15 11.30 4.10
CA GLY A 37 -11.90 10.84 4.70
C GLY A 37 -12.00 9.57 5.55
N GLN A 38 -13.07 8.78 5.44
CA GLN A 38 -13.34 7.64 6.32
C GLN A 38 -12.21 6.60 6.33
N LYS A 39 -11.58 6.30 5.17
CA LYS A 39 -10.49 5.32 5.11
C LYS A 39 -9.25 5.77 5.90
N ILE A 40 -9.04 7.07 6.10
CA ILE A 40 -7.93 7.60 6.92
C ILE A 40 -8.03 7.05 8.36
N LEU A 41 -9.23 6.93 8.91
CA LEU A 41 -9.49 6.51 10.29
C LEU A 41 -9.03 5.08 10.59
N VAL A 42 -8.99 4.21 9.59
CA VAL A 42 -8.56 2.82 9.77
C VAL A 42 -7.05 2.63 9.51
N THR A 43 -6.37 3.63 8.98
CA THR A 43 -4.93 3.56 8.70
C THR A 43 -4.11 3.53 9.99
N GLY A 44 -2.97 2.84 9.96
CA GLY A 44 -2.08 2.75 11.11
C GLY A 44 -2.74 2.21 12.38
N LYS A 45 -3.77 1.36 12.28
CA LYS A 45 -4.59 0.84 13.40
C LYS A 45 -5.30 1.97 14.18
N GLY A 46 -5.85 2.95 13.46
CA GLY A 46 -6.55 4.09 14.05
C GLY A 46 -5.65 5.26 14.45
N ARG A 47 -4.33 5.14 14.21
CA ARG A 47 -3.33 6.18 14.54
C ARG A 47 -2.99 7.08 13.35
N CYS A 48 -3.20 6.64 12.14
CA CYS A 48 -2.79 7.20 10.85
C CYS A 48 -1.27 7.37 10.70
N ASN A 49 -0.65 6.46 9.97
CA ASN A 49 0.73 6.64 9.51
C ASN A 49 0.74 7.58 8.29
N VAL A 50 0.98 8.86 8.52
CA VAL A 50 0.77 9.95 7.56
C VAL A 50 1.72 9.89 6.38
N THR A 51 3.00 9.64 6.67
CA THR A 51 4.09 9.54 5.69
C THR A 51 5.26 8.76 6.29
N ASN A 52 6.36 8.67 5.56
CA ASN A 52 7.63 8.14 6.05
C ASN A 52 8.69 9.22 5.91
N ASP A 53 9.41 9.51 6.99
CA ASP A 53 10.47 10.53 7.02
C ASP A 53 11.74 10.01 6.36
N CYS A 54 11.69 9.80 5.05
CA CYS A 54 12.82 9.34 4.25
C CYS A 54 13.01 10.18 2.99
N PRO A 55 14.24 10.23 2.44
CA PRO A 55 14.53 10.86 1.15
C PRO A 55 13.73 10.20 0.02
N ALA A 56 13.47 10.96 -1.07
CA ALA A 56 12.69 10.48 -2.21
C ALA A 56 13.27 9.20 -2.85
N GLU A 57 14.59 9.06 -2.92
CA GLU A 57 15.24 7.86 -3.47
C GLU A 57 14.97 6.62 -2.63
N GLU A 58 15.04 6.75 -1.29
CA GLU A 58 14.71 5.68 -0.36
C GLU A 58 13.23 5.35 -0.42
N PHE A 59 12.36 6.38 -0.47
CA PHE A 59 10.92 6.22 -0.64
C PHE A 59 10.58 5.35 -1.85
N LEU A 60 11.18 5.64 -3.01
CA LEU A 60 10.91 4.92 -4.26
C LEU A 60 11.30 3.44 -4.21
N ARG A 61 12.26 3.05 -3.36
CA ARG A 61 12.61 1.64 -3.14
C ARG A 61 11.47 0.86 -2.45
N HIS A 62 10.60 1.56 -1.72
CA HIS A 62 9.44 0.98 -1.04
C HIS A 62 8.17 1.02 -1.89
N VAL A 63 8.22 1.65 -3.08
CA VAL A 63 7.12 1.61 -4.05
C VAL A 63 7.23 0.32 -4.86
N ARG A 64 6.23 -0.53 -4.73
CA ARG A 64 6.25 -1.87 -5.32
C ARG A 64 5.89 -1.85 -6.80
N THR A 65 4.90 -1.04 -7.18
CA THR A 65 4.36 -0.97 -8.54
C THR A 65 4.61 0.41 -9.14
N ASN A 66 5.21 0.46 -10.33
CA ASN A 66 5.45 1.67 -11.12
C ASN A 66 6.18 2.83 -10.39
N PRO A 67 7.29 2.61 -9.63
CA PRO A 67 7.95 3.68 -8.86
C PRO A 67 8.38 4.88 -9.71
N ARG A 68 8.78 4.66 -10.96
CA ARG A 68 9.22 5.73 -11.86
C ARG A 68 8.14 6.75 -12.19
N PHE A 69 6.86 6.37 -12.09
CA PHE A 69 5.73 7.27 -12.29
C PHE A 69 5.72 8.41 -11.26
N LEU A 70 6.24 8.16 -10.06
CA LEU A 70 6.22 9.11 -8.95
C LEU A 70 7.41 10.10 -8.91
N TYR A 71 8.42 9.96 -9.76
CA TYR A 71 9.61 10.84 -9.70
C TYR A 71 9.26 12.33 -9.65
N SER A 72 8.35 12.76 -10.52
CA SER A 72 7.97 14.18 -10.62
C SER A 72 7.14 14.63 -9.42
N SER A 73 6.09 13.87 -9.09
CA SER A 73 5.16 14.21 -8.00
C SER A 73 5.84 14.17 -6.63
N LEU A 74 6.66 13.15 -6.37
CA LEU A 74 7.40 13.02 -5.12
C LEU A 74 8.53 14.07 -5.01
N GLY A 75 9.17 14.44 -6.12
CA GLY A 75 10.14 15.53 -6.15
C GLY A 75 9.50 16.89 -5.86
N ALA A 76 8.29 17.13 -6.36
CA ALA A 76 7.55 18.37 -6.11
C ALA A 76 6.96 18.45 -4.68
N PHE A 77 6.49 17.30 -4.15
CA PHE A 77 5.88 17.20 -2.82
C PHE A 77 6.41 15.98 -2.05
N PRO A 78 7.67 16.05 -1.53
CA PRO A 78 8.28 14.97 -0.75
C PRO A 78 7.68 14.84 0.66
N PRO A 79 8.02 13.77 1.41
CA PRO A 79 7.56 13.54 2.79
C PRO A 79 7.75 14.74 3.73
N ALA A 80 8.87 15.45 3.64
CA ALA A 80 9.12 16.66 4.44
C ALA A 80 8.02 17.71 4.26
N LYS A 81 7.61 17.98 3.00
CA LYS A 81 6.50 18.93 2.73
C LYS A 81 5.15 18.44 3.25
N THR A 82 4.93 17.13 3.30
CA THR A 82 3.74 16.58 3.95
C THR A 82 3.76 16.85 5.44
N MET A 83 4.89 16.65 6.10
CA MET A 83 5.05 16.95 7.54
C MET A 83 4.84 18.46 7.80
N GLU A 84 5.54 19.32 7.07
CA GLU A 84 5.39 20.80 7.15
C GLU A 84 3.92 21.22 6.98
N LEU A 85 3.20 20.63 6.02
CA LEU A 85 1.78 20.96 5.80
C LEU A 85 0.91 20.59 7.00
N PHE A 86 1.05 19.37 7.55
CA PHE A 86 0.25 18.97 8.70
C PHE A 86 0.59 19.76 9.96
N GLU A 87 1.86 20.10 10.19
CA GLU A 87 2.29 20.98 11.26
C GLU A 87 1.70 22.39 11.11
N ALA A 88 1.72 22.94 9.90
CA ALA A 88 1.07 24.22 9.59
C ALA A 88 -0.47 24.19 9.77
N LEU A 89 -1.09 23.02 9.66
CA LEU A 89 -2.50 22.80 9.97
C LEU A 89 -2.77 22.51 11.45
N GLY A 90 -1.74 22.64 12.31
CA GLY A 90 -1.84 22.51 13.76
C GLY A 90 -1.81 21.07 14.26
N VAL A 91 -1.25 20.13 13.50
CA VAL A 91 -1.05 18.75 13.92
C VAL A 91 0.39 18.50 14.31
N GLU A 92 0.65 18.26 15.59
CA GLU A 92 1.97 17.83 16.05
C GLU A 92 2.29 16.42 15.57
N LEU A 93 3.47 16.22 14.98
CA LEU A 93 3.91 14.96 14.42
C LEU A 93 5.08 14.37 15.21
N LYS A 94 5.15 13.05 15.27
CA LYS A 94 6.28 12.28 15.82
C LYS A 94 6.78 11.26 14.82
N VAL A 95 8.10 11.02 14.83
CA VAL A 95 8.74 9.98 14.02
C VAL A 95 9.02 8.77 14.91
N GLU A 96 8.52 7.61 14.53
CA GLU A 96 8.75 6.34 15.22
C GLU A 96 9.76 5.44 14.46
N ARG A 97 10.09 4.30 15.07
CA ARG A 97 10.98 3.29 14.45
C ARG A 97 10.56 3.01 13.00
N GLY A 98 11.54 2.94 12.10
CA GLY A 98 11.32 2.78 10.66
C GLY A 98 10.87 4.07 9.98
N ARG A 99 11.18 5.23 10.58
CA ARG A 99 10.85 6.57 10.07
C ARG A 99 9.36 6.80 9.81
N ARG A 100 8.49 6.05 10.48
CA ARG A 100 7.04 6.19 10.36
C ARG A 100 6.56 7.44 11.08
N VAL A 101 5.79 8.27 10.38
CA VAL A 101 5.29 9.53 10.90
C VAL A 101 3.84 9.40 11.38
N PHE A 102 3.57 9.73 12.62
CA PHE A 102 2.25 9.69 13.25
C PHE A 102 1.93 11.02 13.93
N PRO A 103 0.64 11.37 14.11
CA PRO A 103 0.29 12.45 15.02
C PRO A 103 0.69 12.08 16.46
N VAL A 104 1.14 13.06 17.23
CA VAL A 104 1.52 12.86 18.65
C VAL A 104 0.36 12.32 19.46
N SER A 105 -0.87 12.73 19.14
CA SER A 105 -2.11 12.24 19.77
C SER A 105 -2.42 10.76 19.53
N ASP A 106 -1.76 10.11 18.59
CA ASP A 106 -2.09 8.74 18.13
C ASP A 106 -3.54 8.57 17.63
N LYS A 107 -4.17 9.65 17.13
CA LYS A 107 -5.56 9.66 16.65
C LYS A 107 -5.62 10.00 15.16
N ALA A 108 -6.05 9.06 14.33
CA ALA A 108 -6.24 9.26 12.89
C ALA A 108 -7.27 10.37 12.58
N GLU A 109 -8.22 10.60 13.50
CA GLU A 109 -9.21 11.67 13.37
C GLU A 109 -8.58 13.06 13.28
N GLU A 110 -7.45 13.30 13.95
CA GLU A 110 -6.73 14.58 13.89
C GLU A 110 -6.24 14.88 12.47
N ILE A 111 -5.67 13.88 11.80
CA ILE A 111 -5.24 13.98 10.40
C ILE A 111 -6.43 14.22 9.46
N ARG A 112 -7.54 13.49 9.68
CA ARG A 112 -8.77 13.67 8.91
C ARG A 112 -9.32 15.08 9.06
N GLN A 113 -9.41 15.60 10.28
CA GLN A 113 -9.87 16.96 10.56
C GLN A 113 -8.94 18.05 9.97
N ALA A 114 -7.63 17.82 10.00
CA ALA A 114 -6.66 18.71 9.35
C ALA A 114 -6.89 18.80 7.84
N LEU A 115 -7.13 17.68 7.16
CA LEU A 115 -7.44 17.66 5.73
C LEU A 115 -8.80 18.32 5.42
N LEU A 116 -9.81 18.15 6.27
CA LEU A 116 -11.10 18.84 6.13
C LEU A 116 -10.92 20.35 6.28
N ARG A 117 -10.17 20.83 7.28
CA ARG A 117 -9.82 22.25 7.41
C ARG A 117 -9.02 22.75 6.21
N TYR A 118 -8.10 21.94 5.68
CA TYR A 118 -7.34 22.30 4.48
C TYR A 118 -8.22 22.50 3.25
N ALA A 119 -9.31 21.76 3.13
CA ALA A 119 -10.28 21.79 2.03
C ALA A 119 -11.57 22.60 2.35
N GLN A 120 -11.60 23.37 3.45
CA GLN A 120 -12.83 24.00 3.99
C GLN A 120 -13.56 24.94 3.02
N ASP A 121 -12.80 25.57 2.10
CA ASP A 121 -13.37 26.50 1.12
C ASP A 121 -13.79 25.81 -0.20
N ALA A 122 -13.77 24.48 -0.24
CA ALA A 122 -14.33 23.69 -1.32
C ALA A 122 -15.76 23.26 -0.99
N ASP A 123 -16.64 23.24 -1.99
CA ASP A 123 -18.01 22.74 -1.85
C ASP A 123 -18.04 21.20 -1.85
N ILE A 124 -18.29 20.59 -0.69
CA ILE A 124 -18.50 19.13 -0.62
C ILE A 124 -19.97 18.83 -0.86
N VAL A 125 -20.23 18.12 -1.97
CA VAL A 125 -21.58 17.70 -2.38
C VAL A 125 -21.72 16.20 -2.19
N TYR A 126 -22.71 15.77 -1.44
CA TYR A 126 -23.00 14.36 -1.17
C TYR A 126 -23.77 13.75 -2.35
N ASP A 127 -23.02 13.30 -3.36
CA ASP A 127 -23.52 12.57 -4.53
C ASP A 127 -22.42 11.66 -5.07
N GLY A 128 -22.79 10.51 -5.60
CA GLY A 128 -21.86 9.60 -6.28
C GLY A 128 -21.64 10.02 -7.73
N ALA A 129 -20.50 9.65 -8.30
CA ALA A 129 -20.21 9.86 -9.71
C ALA A 129 -20.61 8.64 -10.55
N LYS A 130 -21.52 8.79 -11.50
CA LYS A 130 -22.04 7.70 -12.34
C LYS A 130 -21.45 7.67 -13.74
N LYS A 131 -21.28 8.84 -14.36
CA LYS A 131 -20.84 8.93 -15.76
C LYS A 131 -20.01 10.20 -16.00
N LEU A 132 -18.90 10.06 -16.74
CA LEU A 132 -18.17 11.22 -17.27
C LEU A 132 -19.00 11.89 -18.38
N LEU A 133 -18.96 13.22 -18.42
CA LEU A 133 -19.46 14.01 -19.54
C LEU A 133 -18.27 14.20 -20.50
N LEU A 134 -18.27 13.43 -21.57
CA LEU A 134 -17.21 13.40 -22.56
C LEU A 134 -17.72 14.03 -23.86
N GLU A 135 -16.89 14.88 -24.46
CA GLU A 135 -17.13 15.53 -25.75
C GLU A 135 -15.99 15.16 -26.70
N ASP A 136 -16.29 14.92 -27.97
CA ASP A 136 -15.28 14.68 -28.98
C ASP A 136 -14.51 16.00 -29.26
N ILE A 137 -13.19 15.90 -29.34
CA ILE A 137 -12.37 17.03 -29.80
C ILE A 137 -12.44 17.03 -31.34
N VAL A 138 -13.18 17.96 -31.88
CA VAL A 138 -13.12 18.25 -33.34
C VAL A 138 -11.73 18.83 -33.61
N PRO A 139 -10.88 18.18 -34.44
CA PRO A 139 -9.59 18.76 -34.80
C PRO A 139 -9.87 20.10 -35.52
N GLU A 140 -9.35 21.20 -34.97
CA GLU A 140 -9.27 22.43 -35.80
C GLU A 140 -8.50 22.07 -37.06
N ALA A 141 -9.08 22.42 -38.23
CA ALA A 141 -8.42 22.19 -39.50
C ALA A 141 -7.04 22.84 -39.49
N GLU A 142 -5.99 22.03 -39.54
CA GLU A 142 -4.61 22.56 -39.54
C GLU A 142 -4.52 23.55 -40.71
N PRO A 143 -4.02 24.78 -40.52
CA PRO A 143 -3.69 25.65 -41.65
C PRO A 143 -2.70 24.91 -42.54
N ALA A 144 -2.94 24.96 -43.85
CA ALA A 144 -2.12 24.27 -44.83
C ALA A 144 -0.62 24.45 -44.57
N PRO A 145 0.23 23.40 -44.61
CA PRO A 145 1.62 23.50 -44.25
C PRO A 145 2.32 24.50 -45.16
N ALA A 146 2.90 25.54 -44.58
CA ALA A 146 3.90 26.38 -45.25
C ALA A 146 5.07 25.49 -45.69
N ALA A 147 5.39 25.53 -46.94
CA ALA A 147 6.40 24.71 -47.60
C ALA A 147 7.76 24.75 -46.87
N ALA A 148 8.33 23.55 -46.71
CA ALA A 148 9.68 23.18 -46.39
C ALA A 148 9.93 22.47 -45.07
N GLU A 149 9.55 21.19 -44.97
CA GLU A 149 10.23 20.24 -44.09
C GLU A 149 10.81 19.05 -44.89
N ASN A 150 12.03 18.70 -44.58
CA ASN A 150 12.88 17.73 -45.22
C ASN A 150 12.29 16.31 -45.16
N PRO A 151 12.05 15.58 -46.29
CA PRO A 151 11.24 14.34 -46.27
C PRO A 151 11.95 13.10 -45.71
N ARG A 152 13.09 13.20 -45.05
CA ARG A 152 13.90 12.02 -44.69
C ARG A 152 13.54 11.32 -43.36
N HIS A 153 12.78 11.90 -42.46
CA HIS A 153 12.28 11.22 -41.28
C HIS A 153 10.96 11.84 -40.82
N PRO A 154 9.78 11.35 -41.24
CA PRO A 154 8.50 11.79 -40.67
C PRO A 154 8.44 11.30 -39.23
N LYS A 155 8.64 12.18 -38.25
CA LYS A 155 8.25 11.92 -36.87
C LYS A 155 6.73 11.73 -36.88
N LYS A 156 6.25 10.49 -36.67
CA LYS A 156 4.83 10.23 -36.41
C LYS A 156 4.42 11.08 -35.20
N LYS A 157 3.76 12.22 -35.44
CA LYS A 157 3.06 12.98 -34.38
C LYS A 157 2.12 11.99 -33.71
N LYS A 158 2.28 11.70 -32.43
CA LYS A 158 1.29 10.95 -31.68
C LYS A 158 0.01 11.77 -31.72
N ALA A 159 -1.07 11.19 -32.24
CA ALA A 159 -2.40 11.82 -32.18
C ALA A 159 -2.67 12.22 -30.71
N GLY A 160 -3.07 13.46 -30.51
CA GLY A 160 -3.48 13.96 -29.21
C GLY A 160 -4.75 13.23 -28.72
N PRO A 161 -5.20 13.50 -27.46
CA PRO A 161 -6.47 12.95 -26.95
C PRO A 161 -7.60 13.31 -27.90
N ALA A 162 -8.45 12.32 -28.19
CA ALA A 162 -9.64 12.53 -29.02
C ALA A 162 -10.86 13.02 -28.23
N LEU A 163 -10.80 12.96 -26.90
CA LEU A 163 -11.90 13.28 -25.98
C LEU A 163 -11.53 14.43 -25.04
N ARG A 164 -12.55 15.18 -24.63
CA ARG A 164 -12.49 16.16 -23.54
C ARG A 164 -13.52 15.79 -22.47
N CYS A 165 -13.10 15.74 -21.22
CA CYS A 165 -13.98 15.60 -20.08
C CYS A 165 -14.42 17.01 -19.63
N VAL A 166 -15.72 17.27 -19.64
CA VAL A 166 -16.33 18.57 -19.29
C VAL A 166 -17.17 18.49 -18.02
N GLY A 167 -17.11 17.39 -17.29
CA GLY A 167 -17.83 17.20 -16.05
C GLY A 167 -18.20 15.76 -15.75
N VAL A 168 -19.11 15.59 -14.77
CA VAL A 168 -19.63 14.31 -14.31
C VAL A 168 -21.15 14.39 -14.15
N ARG A 169 -21.85 13.32 -14.50
CA ARG A 169 -23.25 13.10 -14.08
C ARG A 169 -23.24 12.28 -12.80
N GLY A 170 -23.85 12.82 -11.75
CA GLY A 170 -24.00 12.17 -10.46
C GLY A 170 -24.99 11.00 -10.48
N THR A 171 -25.03 10.25 -9.39
CA THR A 171 -26.04 9.18 -9.16
C THR A 171 -27.44 9.75 -8.99
N SER A 172 -27.55 10.97 -8.49
CA SER A 172 -28.81 11.75 -8.43
C SER A 172 -29.37 12.14 -9.81
N GLY A 173 -28.56 11.99 -10.88
CA GLY A 173 -28.88 12.44 -12.23
C GLY A 173 -28.44 13.88 -12.54
N ARG A 174 -27.99 14.64 -11.54
CA ARG A 174 -27.49 16.01 -11.70
C ARG A 174 -26.17 16.00 -12.48
N GLU A 175 -25.98 16.99 -13.34
CA GLU A 175 -24.72 17.22 -14.05
C GLU A 175 -23.90 18.30 -13.36
N TYR A 176 -22.63 17.99 -13.15
CA TYR A 176 -21.62 18.87 -12.57
C TYR A 176 -20.59 19.17 -13.66
N ARG A 177 -20.69 20.36 -14.27
CA ARG A 177 -19.76 20.79 -15.32
C ARG A 177 -18.54 21.45 -14.72
N ALA A 178 -17.35 21.11 -15.26
CA ALA A 178 -16.07 21.60 -14.80
C ALA A 178 -15.07 21.70 -15.95
N ASP A 179 -14.02 22.50 -15.74
CA ASP A 179 -12.91 22.64 -16.68
C ASP A 179 -11.84 21.56 -16.44
N ALA A 180 -11.79 21.04 -15.21
CA ALA A 180 -10.94 19.92 -14.81
C ALA A 180 -11.70 18.96 -13.88
N VAL A 181 -11.60 17.65 -14.14
CA VAL A 181 -12.21 16.57 -13.36
C VAL A 181 -11.11 15.66 -12.83
N LEU A 182 -10.96 15.58 -11.50
CA LEU A 182 -10.06 14.66 -10.83
C LEU A 182 -10.82 13.44 -10.30
N VAL A 183 -10.41 12.24 -10.68
CA VAL A 183 -10.87 10.99 -10.09
C VAL A 183 -9.92 10.58 -8.97
N ALA A 184 -10.37 10.68 -7.71
CA ALA A 184 -9.62 10.41 -6.48
C ALA A 184 -10.39 9.45 -5.55
N THR A 185 -11.06 8.45 -6.13
CA THR A 185 -12.01 7.54 -5.47
C THR A 185 -11.36 6.42 -4.66
N GLY A 186 -10.03 6.32 -4.67
CA GLY A 186 -9.33 5.18 -4.09
C GLY A 186 -9.47 3.89 -4.93
N GLY A 187 -9.14 2.76 -4.32
CA GLY A 187 -9.23 1.42 -4.93
C GLY A 187 -10.51 0.67 -4.59
N VAL A 188 -10.36 -0.63 -4.25
CA VAL A 188 -11.46 -1.53 -3.85
C VAL A 188 -11.21 -2.20 -2.49
N SER A 189 -10.15 -1.82 -1.78
CA SER A 189 -9.84 -2.29 -0.43
C SER A 189 -10.64 -1.54 0.62
N TYR A 190 -11.08 -2.22 1.70
CA TYR A 190 -11.97 -1.67 2.72
C TYR A 190 -13.25 -1.02 2.11
N PRO A 191 -14.08 -1.76 1.39
CA PRO A 191 -15.24 -1.19 0.67
C PRO A 191 -16.23 -0.46 1.59
N THR A 192 -16.30 -0.84 2.86
CA THR A 192 -17.12 -0.14 3.89
C THR A 192 -16.69 1.30 4.16
N THR A 193 -15.50 1.71 3.70
CA THR A 193 -15.00 3.08 3.79
C THR A 193 -15.25 3.91 2.52
N GLY A 194 -16.01 3.37 1.56
CA GLY A 194 -16.33 4.05 0.32
C GLY A 194 -15.44 3.69 -0.88
N SER A 195 -14.47 2.77 -0.73
CA SER A 195 -13.60 2.32 -1.84
C SER A 195 -14.30 1.21 -2.64
N THR A 196 -15.21 1.58 -3.55
CA THR A 196 -16.09 0.66 -4.29
C THR A 196 -15.62 0.36 -5.72
N GLY A 197 -14.55 1.03 -6.18
CA GLY A 197 -14.03 0.89 -7.53
C GLY A 197 -14.80 1.69 -8.60
N ASP A 198 -15.63 2.64 -8.21
CA ASP A 198 -16.38 3.46 -9.17
C ASP A 198 -15.47 4.30 -10.06
N GLY A 199 -14.31 4.75 -9.55
CA GLY A 199 -13.31 5.44 -10.37
C GLY A 199 -12.77 4.59 -11.52
N TYR A 200 -12.71 3.28 -11.36
CA TYR A 200 -12.31 2.37 -12.43
C TYR A 200 -13.35 2.37 -13.58
N LYS A 201 -14.64 2.37 -13.22
CA LYS A 201 -15.73 2.46 -14.22
C LYS A 201 -15.68 3.80 -14.97
N LEU A 202 -15.38 4.90 -14.25
CA LEU A 202 -15.22 6.22 -14.88
C LEU A 202 -14.01 6.24 -15.83
N ALA A 203 -12.87 5.69 -15.39
CA ALA A 203 -11.68 5.60 -16.23
C ALA A 203 -11.92 4.79 -17.51
N GLN A 204 -12.65 3.66 -17.42
CA GLN A 204 -13.03 2.84 -18.58
C GLN A 204 -13.92 3.60 -19.58
N GLN A 205 -14.82 4.47 -19.11
CA GLN A 205 -15.65 5.32 -20.00
C GLN A 205 -14.79 6.24 -20.89
N ALA A 206 -13.64 6.70 -20.38
CA ALA A 206 -12.66 7.48 -21.14
C ALA A 206 -11.65 6.59 -21.91
N GLY A 207 -11.88 5.27 -21.97
CA GLY A 207 -11.05 4.32 -22.69
C GLY A 207 -9.75 3.91 -22.01
N HIS A 208 -9.59 4.19 -20.69
CA HIS A 208 -8.40 3.76 -19.94
C HIS A 208 -8.37 2.25 -19.74
N THR A 209 -7.17 1.71 -19.84
CA THR A 209 -6.86 0.33 -19.49
C THR A 209 -6.77 0.18 -17.98
N LEU A 210 -7.43 -0.85 -17.44
CA LEU A 210 -7.31 -1.23 -16.04
C LEU A 210 -6.36 -2.42 -15.89
N VAL A 211 -5.35 -2.25 -15.04
CA VAL A 211 -4.61 -3.38 -14.49
C VAL A 211 -5.50 -4.02 -13.42
N LYS A 212 -5.68 -5.35 -13.51
CA LYS A 212 -6.61 -6.09 -12.64
C LYS A 212 -6.36 -5.80 -11.16
N PRO A 213 -7.33 -5.24 -10.42
CA PRO A 213 -7.19 -5.00 -9.00
C PRO A 213 -7.06 -6.32 -8.22
N VAL A 214 -6.05 -6.37 -7.35
CA VAL A 214 -5.80 -7.50 -6.44
C VAL A 214 -5.53 -6.98 -5.03
N PRO A 215 -5.83 -7.78 -3.97
CA PRO A 215 -5.49 -7.38 -2.62
C PRO A 215 -3.97 -7.32 -2.44
N SER A 216 -3.49 -6.23 -1.85
CA SER A 216 -2.08 -6.03 -1.46
C SER A 216 -1.99 -5.61 -0.01
N LEU A 217 -0.85 -5.88 0.63
CA LEU A 217 -0.64 -5.71 2.06
C LEU A 217 -1.73 -6.46 2.86
N VAL A 218 -1.80 -7.75 2.63
CA VAL A 218 -2.77 -8.68 3.24
C VAL A 218 -2.07 -9.76 4.05
N SER A 219 -2.81 -10.36 4.95
CA SER A 219 -2.39 -11.60 5.60
C SER A 219 -2.20 -12.71 4.59
N LEU A 220 -1.35 -13.68 4.90
CA LEU A 220 -1.11 -14.87 4.11
C LEU A 220 -1.82 -16.06 4.76
N VAL A 221 -2.66 -16.72 3.97
CA VAL A 221 -3.45 -17.86 4.42
C VAL A 221 -2.62 -19.14 4.27
N SER A 222 -2.63 -19.96 5.31
CA SER A 222 -1.96 -21.25 5.36
C SER A 222 -2.87 -22.30 5.98
N ARG A 223 -2.86 -23.51 5.43
CA ARG A 223 -3.51 -24.68 6.01
C ARG A 223 -2.65 -25.42 7.04
N ASP A 224 -1.43 -24.92 7.28
CA ASP A 224 -0.54 -25.49 8.29
C ASP A 224 -1.20 -25.38 9.67
N PRO A 225 -1.50 -26.52 10.34
CA PRO A 225 -2.19 -26.53 11.63
C PRO A 225 -1.40 -25.86 12.74
N ASP A 226 -0.10 -25.70 12.59
CA ASP A 226 0.76 -25.07 13.57
C ASP A 226 0.52 -23.56 13.67
N CYS A 227 0.09 -22.92 12.60
CA CYS A 227 -0.31 -21.52 12.64
C CYS A 227 -1.46 -21.31 13.65
N LYS A 228 -2.47 -22.20 13.63
CA LYS A 228 -3.61 -22.14 14.57
C LYS A 228 -3.17 -22.41 16.02
N LYS A 229 -2.25 -23.37 16.25
CA LYS A 229 -1.72 -23.67 17.59
C LYS A 229 -0.95 -22.49 18.19
N MET A 230 -0.31 -21.68 17.33
CA MET A 230 0.45 -20.49 17.72
C MET A 230 -0.36 -19.19 17.56
N MET A 231 -1.69 -19.25 17.38
CA MET A 231 -2.54 -18.07 17.20
C MET A 231 -2.29 -17.03 18.29
N GLY A 232 -2.09 -15.76 17.87
CA GLY A 232 -1.81 -14.64 18.77
C GLY A 232 -0.32 -14.46 19.09
N LEU A 233 0.55 -15.39 18.70
CA LEU A 233 2.00 -15.25 18.90
C LEU A 233 2.57 -14.20 17.95
N ALA A 234 3.05 -13.08 18.48
CA ALA A 234 3.82 -12.07 17.76
C ALA A 234 5.31 -12.34 17.92
N LEU A 235 6.03 -12.41 16.81
CA LEU A 235 7.49 -12.46 16.74
C LEU A 235 8.03 -11.10 16.32
N LYS A 236 8.88 -10.47 17.13
CA LYS A 236 9.27 -9.06 16.94
C LYS A 236 10.54 -8.84 16.12
N ASN A 237 11.47 -9.79 16.15
CA ASN A 237 12.78 -9.67 15.52
C ASN A 237 13.11 -10.98 14.79
N VAL A 238 12.40 -11.23 13.71
CA VAL A 238 12.61 -12.39 12.84
C VAL A 238 12.90 -11.93 11.42
N THR A 239 13.62 -12.72 10.65
CA THR A 239 13.68 -12.53 9.19
C THR A 239 12.62 -13.41 8.57
N LEU A 240 11.84 -12.83 7.63
CA LEU A 240 10.89 -13.55 6.81
C LEU A 240 11.37 -13.50 5.36
N THR A 241 11.68 -14.66 4.83
CA THR A 241 12.00 -14.86 3.40
C THR A 241 10.79 -15.47 2.71
N LEU A 242 10.24 -14.80 1.68
CA LEU A 242 9.19 -15.39 0.85
C LEU A 242 9.83 -16.06 -0.35
N LEU A 243 9.59 -17.37 -0.48
CA LEU A 243 10.08 -18.18 -1.57
C LEU A 243 8.97 -18.41 -2.60
N GLU A 244 9.26 -18.16 -3.90
CA GLU A 244 8.46 -18.56 -5.05
C GLU A 244 9.16 -19.69 -5.78
N ASP A 245 8.55 -20.87 -5.80
CA ASP A 245 9.15 -22.09 -6.41
C ASP A 245 10.57 -22.37 -5.91
N GLY A 246 10.85 -22.09 -4.63
CA GLY A 246 12.15 -22.26 -3.98
C GLY A 246 13.12 -21.09 -4.16
N LYS A 247 12.77 -20.03 -4.91
CA LYS A 247 13.60 -18.85 -5.08
C LYS A 247 13.13 -17.70 -4.18
N ALA A 248 14.04 -17.07 -3.44
CA ALA A 248 13.72 -15.91 -2.63
C ALA A 248 13.31 -14.71 -3.49
N ILE A 249 12.12 -14.15 -3.21
CA ILE A 249 11.55 -12.97 -3.87
C ILE A 249 11.33 -11.82 -2.88
N PHE A 250 11.43 -12.06 -1.59
CA PHE A 250 11.37 -11.07 -0.52
C PHE A 250 12.21 -11.59 0.65
N ASP A 251 12.94 -10.71 1.31
CA ASP A 251 13.73 -11.02 2.51
C ASP A 251 13.89 -9.75 3.34
N GLU A 252 13.23 -9.70 4.50
CA GLU A 252 13.32 -8.56 5.42
C GLU A 252 13.22 -9.00 6.87
N GLN A 253 13.78 -8.18 7.77
CA GLN A 253 13.72 -8.37 9.21
C GLN A 253 12.66 -7.45 9.85
N GLY A 254 11.85 -7.99 10.77
CA GLY A 254 10.83 -7.19 11.47
C GLY A 254 9.89 -8.02 12.33
N GLU A 255 8.62 -7.61 12.35
CA GLU A 255 7.57 -8.21 13.18
C GLU A 255 6.57 -8.99 12.32
N MET A 256 6.17 -10.15 12.80
CA MET A 256 5.10 -10.97 12.24
C MET A 256 4.20 -11.54 13.34
N LEU A 257 3.03 -12.04 12.94
CA LEU A 257 2.01 -12.59 13.83
C LEU A 257 1.48 -13.90 13.27
N PHE A 258 1.39 -14.93 14.09
CA PHE A 258 0.61 -16.14 13.78
C PHE A 258 -0.88 -15.93 14.07
N THR A 259 -1.74 -16.39 13.15
CA THR A 259 -3.20 -16.29 13.25
C THR A 259 -3.85 -17.66 13.08
N HIS A 260 -5.15 -17.76 13.32
CA HIS A 260 -5.87 -19.03 13.13
C HIS A 260 -5.98 -19.47 11.66
N PHE A 261 -5.69 -18.59 10.72
CA PHE A 261 -5.76 -18.85 9.28
C PHE A 261 -4.40 -18.81 8.56
N GLY A 262 -3.29 -18.56 9.29
CA GLY A 262 -1.96 -18.44 8.69
C GLY A 262 -1.09 -17.41 9.40
N ILE A 263 -0.48 -16.49 8.66
CA ILE A 263 0.43 -15.46 9.18
C ILE A 263 0.00 -14.05 8.77
N SER A 264 0.35 -13.07 9.60
CA SER A 264 0.05 -11.64 9.42
C SER A 264 1.16 -10.78 10.06
N GLY A 265 0.91 -9.49 10.21
CA GLY A 265 1.86 -8.53 10.77
C GLY A 265 2.67 -7.80 9.71
N PRO A 266 3.44 -6.77 10.08
CA PRO A 266 4.09 -5.86 9.11
C PRO A 266 4.93 -6.54 8.05
N LEU A 267 5.79 -7.51 8.44
CA LEU A 267 6.58 -8.30 7.48
C LEU A 267 5.73 -9.07 6.49
N THR A 268 4.72 -9.80 7.01
CA THR A 268 3.82 -10.60 6.17
C THR A 268 3.03 -9.74 5.20
N LEU A 269 2.56 -8.56 5.66
CA LEU A 269 1.86 -7.62 4.80
C LEU A 269 2.78 -7.14 3.65
N SER A 270 4.02 -6.77 3.95
CA SER A 270 5.00 -6.38 2.91
C SER A 270 5.30 -7.56 1.96
N ALA A 271 5.57 -8.74 2.50
CA ALA A 271 5.82 -9.96 1.71
C ALA A 271 4.66 -10.28 0.75
N SER A 272 3.41 -10.06 1.19
CA SER A 272 2.21 -10.35 0.38
C SER A 272 2.15 -9.55 -0.92
N SER A 273 2.76 -8.37 -0.97
CA SER A 273 2.82 -7.53 -2.18
C SER A 273 3.73 -8.12 -3.28
N HIS A 274 4.56 -9.10 -2.95
CA HIS A 274 5.42 -9.80 -3.90
C HIS A 274 4.78 -11.04 -4.53
N LEU A 275 3.63 -11.47 -4.04
CA LEU A 275 2.95 -12.63 -4.61
C LEU A 275 2.51 -12.36 -6.05
N GLY A 276 2.87 -13.27 -6.94
CA GLY A 276 2.39 -13.32 -8.32
C GLY A 276 1.09 -14.11 -8.46
N ASP A 277 0.98 -14.89 -9.54
CA ASP A 277 -0.17 -15.77 -9.80
C ASP A 277 -0.07 -17.05 -8.96
N MET A 278 -0.81 -17.13 -7.87
CA MET A 278 -0.80 -18.27 -6.95
C MET A 278 -1.35 -19.58 -7.55
N LYS A 279 -1.92 -19.53 -8.75
CA LYS A 279 -2.30 -20.76 -9.46
C LYS A 279 -1.13 -21.40 -10.20
N LYS A 280 -0.11 -20.60 -10.53
CA LYS A 280 1.06 -21.02 -11.30
C LYS A 280 2.28 -21.33 -10.44
N HIS A 281 2.39 -20.69 -9.27
CA HIS A 281 3.57 -20.75 -8.42
C HIS A 281 3.23 -21.21 -7.01
N ARG A 282 4.17 -21.89 -6.37
CA ARG A 282 4.11 -22.29 -4.95
C ARG A 282 4.87 -21.28 -4.11
N TYR A 283 4.26 -20.91 -2.99
CA TYR A 283 4.85 -19.93 -2.07
C TYR A 283 5.08 -20.55 -0.69
N ILE A 284 6.25 -20.27 -0.13
CA ILE A 284 6.65 -20.69 1.22
C ILE A 284 7.17 -19.44 1.94
N ALA A 285 6.67 -19.18 3.14
CA ALA A 285 7.27 -18.24 4.06
C ALA A 285 8.28 -18.99 4.94
N GLU A 286 9.57 -18.70 4.80
CA GLU A 286 10.62 -19.19 5.64
C GLU A 286 10.96 -18.14 6.68
N ILE A 287 11.03 -18.56 7.95
CA ILE A 287 11.18 -17.67 9.10
C ILE A 287 12.45 -18.04 9.86
N ASP A 288 13.41 -17.13 9.88
CA ASP A 288 14.54 -17.19 10.81
C ASP A 288 14.15 -16.51 12.12
N MET A 289 14.02 -17.29 13.19
CA MET A 289 13.58 -16.80 14.50
C MET A 289 14.71 -16.15 15.31
N LYS A 290 15.95 -16.30 14.89
CA LYS A 290 17.16 -15.78 15.57
C LYS A 290 18.15 -15.19 14.56
N PRO A 291 17.77 -14.18 13.77
CA PRO A 291 18.60 -13.67 12.68
C PRO A 291 19.93 -13.06 13.14
N ALA A 292 20.01 -12.63 14.40
CA ALA A 292 21.25 -12.08 14.98
C ALA A 292 22.31 -13.14 15.33
N LEU A 293 21.98 -14.43 15.22
CA LEU A 293 22.90 -15.53 15.55
C LEU A 293 23.18 -16.36 14.28
N SER A 294 24.46 -16.70 14.06
CA SER A 294 24.81 -17.75 13.09
C SER A 294 24.32 -19.12 13.58
N GLU A 295 24.33 -20.13 12.71
CA GLU A 295 23.95 -21.50 13.09
C GLU A 295 24.86 -22.04 14.19
N GLU A 296 26.19 -21.78 14.13
CA GLU A 296 27.15 -22.20 15.17
C GLU A 296 26.87 -21.47 16.48
N GLN A 297 26.65 -20.15 16.45
CA GLN A 297 26.35 -19.39 17.66
C GLN A 297 25.03 -19.84 18.31
N LEU A 298 24.04 -20.19 17.49
CA LEU A 298 22.77 -20.73 17.97
C LEU A 298 22.95 -22.13 18.56
N TYR A 299 23.76 -22.99 17.94
CA TYR A 299 24.09 -24.32 18.46
C TYR A 299 24.79 -24.24 19.81
N ASP A 300 25.78 -23.37 19.95
CA ASP A 300 26.50 -23.14 21.22
C ASP A 300 25.57 -22.62 22.32
N ARG A 301 24.64 -21.70 21.94
CA ARG A 301 23.62 -21.20 22.86
C ARG A 301 22.70 -22.33 23.33
N ILE A 302 22.13 -23.12 22.39
CA ILE A 302 21.28 -24.26 22.71
C ILE A 302 22.04 -25.24 23.63
N THR A 303 23.31 -25.53 23.36
CA THR A 303 24.12 -26.45 24.16
C THR A 303 24.30 -25.92 25.60
N ARG A 304 24.54 -24.64 25.77
CA ARG A 304 24.64 -24.00 27.10
C ARG A 304 23.30 -24.00 27.83
N ASP A 305 22.22 -23.63 27.16
CA ASP A 305 20.88 -23.57 27.74
C ASP A 305 20.44 -24.97 28.20
N PHE A 306 20.70 -26.00 27.41
CA PHE A 306 20.37 -27.39 27.72
C PHE A 306 21.23 -27.97 28.87
N ALA A 307 22.49 -27.54 29.00
CA ALA A 307 23.30 -27.91 30.14
C ALA A 307 22.75 -27.33 31.46
N LEU A 308 22.27 -26.07 31.42
CA LEU A 308 21.64 -25.42 32.57
C LEU A 308 20.27 -26.04 32.93
N LEU A 309 19.56 -26.60 31.93
CA LEU A 309 18.23 -27.18 32.07
C LEU A 309 18.26 -28.72 31.95
N ALA A 310 19.39 -29.36 32.32
CA ALA A 310 19.71 -30.76 32.04
C ALA A 310 18.58 -31.75 32.39
N ASN A 311 17.86 -31.53 33.47
CA ASN A 311 16.80 -32.41 33.97
C ASN A 311 15.39 -32.03 33.46
N HIS A 312 15.25 -30.92 32.71
CA HIS A 312 13.98 -30.53 32.11
C HIS A 312 13.66 -31.40 30.90
N ALA A 313 12.38 -31.70 30.72
CA ALA A 313 11.88 -32.30 29.48
C ALA A 313 12.09 -31.36 28.28
N ALA A 314 12.09 -31.88 27.07
CA ALA A 314 12.42 -31.16 25.83
C ALA A 314 11.68 -29.81 25.69
N GLN A 315 10.38 -29.76 25.98
CA GLN A 315 9.63 -28.49 25.94
C GLN A 315 10.16 -27.47 26.95
N GLY A 316 10.40 -27.89 28.20
CA GLY A 316 10.93 -27.02 29.25
C GLY A 316 12.37 -26.55 28.99
N ALA A 317 13.17 -27.33 28.23
CA ALA A 317 14.49 -26.92 27.79
C ALA A 317 14.49 -25.75 26.79
N LEU A 318 13.37 -25.52 26.09
CA LEU A 318 13.21 -24.43 25.11
C LEU A 318 12.79 -23.08 25.72
N VAL A 319 12.53 -23.00 27.03
CA VAL A 319 11.98 -21.81 27.71
C VAL A 319 12.84 -20.55 27.55
N LYS A 320 14.14 -20.68 27.43
CA LYS A 320 15.08 -19.56 27.21
C LYS A 320 15.23 -19.21 25.72
N LEU A 321 14.80 -20.07 24.84
CA LEU A 321 14.99 -19.94 23.39
C LEU A 321 13.75 -19.43 22.67
N LEU A 322 12.56 -19.97 23.00
CA LEU A 322 11.32 -19.77 22.28
C LEU A 322 10.16 -19.35 23.21
N PRO A 323 9.18 -18.57 22.70
CA PRO A 323 7.94 -18.25 23.40
C PRO A 323 7.17 -19.51 23.80
N SER A 324 6.43 -19.44 24.91
CA SER A 324 5.74 -20.60 25.49
C SER A 324 4.78 -21.32 24.54
N SER A 325 3.99 -20.57 23.77
CA SER A 325 3.04 -21.15 22.80
C SER A 325 3.73 -21.86 21.63
N MET A 326 4.99 -21.55 21.34
CA MET A 326 5.76 -22.17 20.27
C MET A 326 6.47 -23.44 20.70
N GLN A 327 6.79 -23.59 21.98
CA GLN A 327 7.58 -24.71 22.49
C GLN A 327 6.97 -26.09 22.18
N PRO A 328 5.68 -26.36 22.43
CA PRO A 328 5.08 -27.66 22.11
C PRO A 328 5.04 -27.93 20.61
N VAL A 329 4.84 -26.87 19.79
CA VAL A 329 4.81 -26.97 18.33
C VAL A 329 6.22 -27.30 17.81
N MET A 330 7.25 -26.64 18.38
CA MET A 330 8.64 -26.92 18.02
C MET A 330 9.04 -28.37 18.36
N VAL A 331 8.69 -28.86 19.53
CA VAL A 331 8.99 -30.25 19.94
C VAL A 331 8.31 -31.24 18.99
N ALA A 332 7.06 -30.98 18.61
CA ALA A 332 6.33 -31.83 17.66
C ALA A 332 6.99 -31.85 16.27
N ARG A 333 7.42 -30.70 15.74
CA ARG A 333 8.14 -30.64 14.46
C ARG A 333 9.55 -31.23 14.52
N TRP A 334 10.18 -31.10 15.67
CA TRP A 334 11.50 -31.68 15.92
C TRP A 334 11.48 -33.23 15.96
N GLY A 335 10.29 -33.80 16.24
CA GLY A 335 10.11 -35.26 16.19
C GLY A 335 10.74 -36.02 17.34
N ILE A 336 11.10 -35.37 18.43
CA ILE A 336 11.62 -36.04 19.64
C ILE A 336 10.48 -36.32 20.63
N ASP A 337 10.66 -37.33 21.46
CA ASP A 337 9.76 -37.59 22.58
C ASP A 337 9.73 -36.38 23.52
N PRO A 338 8.55 -35.77 23.78
CA PRO A 338 8.43 -34.64 24.70
C PRO A 338 9.00 -34.90 26.11
N ALA A 339 9.05 -36.15 26.55
CA ALA A 339 9.59 -36.55 27.86
C ALA A 339 11.14 -36.62 27.88
N THR A 340 11.79 -36.60 26.71
CA THR A 340 13.26 -36.63 26.60
C THR A 340 13.88 -35.49 27.40
N LYS A 341 14.81 -35.82 28.32
CA LYS A 341 15.51 -34.80 29.10
C LYS A 341 16.56 -34.07 28.26
N ALA A 342 16.81 -32.79 28.57
CA ALA A 342 17.76 -31.97 27.84
C ALA A 342 19.18 -32.55 27.78
N ASN A 343 19.64 -33.26 28.83
CA ASN A 343 20.93 -33.94 28.86
C ASN A 343 20.98 -35.20 27.99
N GLN A 344 19.85 -35.72 27.54
CA GLN A 344 19.76 -36.91 26.68
C GLN A 344 19.71 -36.55 25.20
N ILE A 345 19.48 -35.24 24.86
CA ILE A 345 19.38 -34.74 23.49
C ILE A 345 20.76 -34.80 22.83
N THR A 346 20.86 -35.53 21.74
CA THR A 346 22.10 -35.77 21.00
C THR A 346 22.62 -34.52 20.28
N ARG A 347 23.85 -34.57 19.77
CA ARG A 347 24.44 -33.48 18.98
C ARG A 347 23.67 -33.29 17.66
N GLU A 348 23.26 -34.36 17.02
CA GLU A 348 22.48 -34.37 15.78
C GLU A 348 21.13 -33.71 15.99
N GLN A 349 20.41 -34.11 17.03
CA GLN A 349 19.13 -33.51 17.42
C GLN A 349 19.24 -32.01 17.70
N LYS A 350 20.33 -31.56 18.36
CA LYS A 350 20.59 -30.12 18.57
C LYS A 350 20.79 -29.38 17.22
N ARG A 351 21.47 -29.99 16.27
CA ARG A 351 21.64 -29.41 14.91
C ARG A 351 20.32 -29.33 14.16
N GLU A 352 19.49 -30.38 14.25
CA GLU A 352 18.12 -30.35 13.69
C GLU A 352 17.28 -29.22 14.29
N LEU A 353 17.38 -28.99 15.62
CA LEU A 353 16.72 -27.86 16.27
C LEU A 353 17.23 -26.51 15.74
N VAL A 354 18.54 -26.38 15.50
CA VAL A 354 19.11 -25.16 14.87
C VAL A 354 18.47 -24.94 13.52
N GLN A 355 18.36 -25.96 12.66
CA GLN A 355 17.75 -25.83 11.34
C GLN A 355 16.27 -25.45 11.44
N LEU A 356 15.50 -26.05 12.36
CA LEU A 356 14.10 -25.68 12.60
C LEU A 356 13.93 -24.22 13.07
N VAL A 357 14.84 -23.70 13.89
CA VAL A 357 14.80 -22.32 14.39
C VAL A 357 15.21 -21.32 13.31
N LYS A 358 16.15 -21.70 12.44
CA LYS A 358 16.67 -20.83 11.37
C LYS A 358 15.79 -20.87 10.12
N HIS A 359 15.14 -21.99 9.81
CA HIS A 359 14.43 -22.25 8.57
C HIS A 359 13.02 -22.80 8.82
N TRP A 360 12.25 -22.10 9.68
CA TRP A 360 10.86 -22.48 9.92
C TRP A 360 9.99 -22.16 8.72
N GLN A 361 9.45 -23.16 8.08
CA GLN A 361 8.66 -23.00 6.86
C GLN A 361 7.16 -23.07 7.13
N VAL A 362 6.41 -22.18 6.49
CA VAL A 362 4.95 -22.14 6.42
C VAL A 362 4.54 -22.09 4.95
N SER A 363 3.79 -23.08 4.48
CA SER A 363 3.25 -23.05 3.12
C SER A 363 2.15 -22.01 2.99
N ILE A 364 2.14 -21.25 1.89
CA ILE A 364 1.14 -20.21 1.64
C ILE A 364 0.16 -20.68 0.57
N ASP A 365 -1.10 -20.86 0.95
CA ASP A 365 -2.16 -21.41 0.10
C ASP A 365 -2.99 -20.33 -0.60
N ALA A 366 -3.16 -19.16 0.06
CA ALA A 366 -3.93 -18.04 -0.49
C ALA A 366 -3.48 -16.68 0.08
N ARG A 367 -3.88 -15.62 -0.60
CA ARG A 367 -3.87 -14.23 -0.05
C ARG A 367 -5.11 -14.02 0.79
N GLY A 368 -5.05 -13.07 1.73
CA GLY A 368 -6.23 -12.48 2.33
C GLY A 368 -7.10 -11.78 1.28
N ASP A 369 -8.35 -11.52 1.62
CA ASP A 369 -9.34 -10.93 0.72
C ASP A 369 -9.21 -9.40 0.59
N LEU A 370 -9.90 -8.83 -0.41
CA LEU A 370 -9.96 -7.38 -0.64
C LEU A 370 -10.65 -6.61 0.49
N ALA A 371 -11.58 -7.24 1.19
CA ALA A 371 -12.30 -6.58 2.28
C ALA A 371 -11.39 -6.21 3.44
N HIS A 372 -10.33 -6.99 3.65
CA HIS A 372 -9.35 -6.80 4.72
C HIS A 372 -7.97 -6.34 4.21
N ALA A 373 -7.84 -6.10 2.91
CA ALA A 373 -6.60 -5.59 2.32
C ALA A 373 -6.33 -4.15 2.75
N VAL A 374 -5.10 -3.84 3.14
CA VAL A 374 -4.73 -2.46 3.48
C VAL A 374 -4.85 -1.56 2.25
N ILE A 375 -4.42 -2.05 1.09
CA ILE A 375 -4.49 -1.35 -0.19
C ILE A 375 -4.89 -2.30 -1.34
N THR A 376 -5.25 -1.69 -2.46
CA THR A 376 -5.41 -2.34 -3.75
C THR A 376 -4.13 -2.19 -4.57
N SER A 377 -3.59 -3.26 -5.13
CA SER A 377 -2.60 -3.22 -6.21
C SER A 377 -3.33 -3.38 -7.55
N GLY A 378 -2.86 -2.68 -8.59
CA GLY A 378 -3.59 -2.53 -9.85
C GLY A 378 -4.45 -1.26 -9.86
N GLY A 379 -5.20 -1.02 -10.93
CA GLY A 379 -5.99 0.18 -11.13
C GLY A 379 -5.80 0.80 -12.52
N VAL A 380 -5.96 2.11 -12.63
CA VAL A 380 -5.78 2.84 -13.88
C VAL A 380 -4.33 2.81 -14.32
N SER A 381 -4.07 2.30 -15.54
CA SER A 381 -2.70 2.18 -16.06
C SER A 381 -1.99 3.52 -16.11
N VAL A 382 -0.93 3.67 -15.34
CA VAL A 382 -0.13 4.91 -15.29
C VAL A 382 0.58 5.24 -16.61
N ARG A 383 0.69 4.29 -17.53
CA ARG A 383 1.23 4.54 -18.89
C ARG A 383 0.35 5.51 -19.68
N GLU A 384 -0.93 5.59 -19.34
CA GLU A 384 -1.96 6.41 -19.97
C GLU A 384 -2.26 7.70 -19.19
N VAL A 385 -1.47 8.00 -18.15
CA VAL A 385 -1.53 9.22 -17.34
C VAL A 385 -0.19 9.95 -17.43
N ASP A 386 -0.22 11.27 -17.48
CA ASP A 386 1.00 12.08 -17.46
C ASP A 386 1.56 12.13 -16.03
N PRO A 387 2.82 11.74 -15.79
CA PRO A 387 3.41 11.65 -14.45
C PRO A 387 3.71 13.01 -13.80
N LYS A 388 3.65 14.11 -14.56
CA LYS A 388 3.89 15.46 -14.05
C LYS A 388 2.59 16.15 -13.63
N THR A 389 1.58 16.01 -14.50
CA THR A 389 0.31 16.75 -14.36
C THR A 389 -0.81 15.88 -13.80
N MET A 390 -0.64 14.56 -13.75
CA MET A 390 -1.69 13.59 -13.43
C MET A 390 -2.84 13.57 -14.47
N GLN A 391 -2.70 14.24 -15.62
CA GLN A 391 -3.72 14.31 -16.67
C GLN A 391 -3.78 13.00 -17.48
N SER A 392 -4.97 12.60 -17.84
CA SER A 392 -5.24 11.55 -18.82
C SER A 392 -4.60 11.87 -20.17
N LYS A 393 -3.93 10.90 -20.78
CA LYS A 393 -3.46 10.98 -22.18
C LYS A 393 -4.55 10.63 -23.18
N LYS A 394 -5.75 10.24 -22.73
CA LYS A 394 -6.90 9.83 -23.55
C LYS A 394 -8.02 10.87 -23.59
N ALA A 395 -8.19 11.64 -22.51
CA ALA A 395 -9.22 12.66 -22.41
C ALA A 395 -8.64 13.92 -21.76
N LEU A 396 -8.68 15.06 -22.45
CA LEU A 396 -8.30 16.35 -21.89
C LEU A 396 -9.24 16.72 -20.73
N GLY A 397 -8.73 17.41 -19.72
CA GLY A 397 -9.52 17.82 -18.56
C GLY A 397 -9.88 16.70 -17.60
N LEU A 398 -9.41 15.45 -17.82
CA LEU A 398 -9.56 14.32 -16.91
C LEU A 398 -8.22 14.02 -16.22
N TYR A 399 -8.26 13.83 -14.90
CA TYR A 399 -7.07 13.60 -14.07
C TYR A 399 -7.31 12.43 -13.09
N PHE A 400 -6.23 11.84 -12.58
CA PHE A 400 -6.28 10.75 -11.60
C PHE A 400 -5.27 10.98 -10.49
N ALA A 401 -5.64 10.72 -9.22
CA ALA A 401 -4.71 10.78 -8.09
C ALA A 401 -5.00 9.73 -7.01
N GLY A 402 -3.97 9.31 -6.31
CA GLY A 402 -4.05 8.33 -5.22
C GLY A 402 -4.24 6.91 -5.69
N GLU A 403 -4.84 6.08 -4.85
CA GLU A 403 -4.94 4.61 -4.98
C GLU A 403 -5.80 4.13 -6.19
N VAL A 404 -6.47 5.04 -6.91
CA VAL A 404 -7.15 4.70 -8.18
C VAL A 404 -6.13 4.38 -9.29
N LEU A 405 -4.90 4.89 -9.18
CA LEU A 405 -3.79 4.63 -10.08
C LEU A 405 -3.15 3.25 -9.78
N ASP A 406 -2.63 2.61 -10.83
CA ASP A 406 -1.80 1.40 -10.69
C ASP A 406 -0.41 1.74 -10.09
N VAL A 407 -0.43 2.18 -8.82
CA VAL A 407 0.77 2.48 -8.02
C VAL A 407 0.50 2.09 -6.59
N ASP A 408 1.33 1.23 -6.02
CA ASP A 408 1.25 0.81 -4.63
C ASP A 408 2.63 0.63 -3.99
N ALA A 409 2.67 0.77 -2.67
CA ALA A 409 3.88 0.72 -1.87
C ALA A 409 3.66 -0.11 -0.60
N TYR A 410 4.75 -0.41 0.10
CA TYR A 410 4.73 -1.10 1.40
C TYR A 410 3.94 -0.34 2.47
N THR A 411 3.72 -1.01 3.60
CA THR A 411 3.26 -0.34 4.82
C THR A 411 4.31 0.64 5.31
N GLY A 412 3.91 1.70 6.01
CA GLY A 412 4.87 2.65 6.58
C GLY A 412 4.63 4.12 6.22
N GLY A 413 3.43 4.47 5.75
CA GLY A 413 3.04 5.83 5.37
C GLY A 413 3.21 6.13 3.87
N TYR A 414 3.77 5.19 3.11
CA TYR A 414 4.07 5.40 1.68
C TYR A 414 2.81 5.63 0.83
N ASN A 415 1.74 4.85 1.04
CA ASN A 415 0.53 4.96 0.22
C ASN A 415 -0.25 6.27 0.45
N LEU A 416 -0.26 6.80 1.67
CA LEU A 416 -0.81 8.13 1.91
C LEU A 416 0.06 9.23 1.27
N GLN A 417 1.37 9.11 1.34
CA GLN A 417 2.27 10.04 0.65
C GLN A 417 2.05 10.03 -0.87
N ILE A 418 1.84 8.86 -1.48
CA ILE A 418 1.47 8.74 -2.91
C ILE A 418 0.17 9.50 -3.19
N ALA A 419 -0.84 9.33 -2.33
CA ALA A 419 -2.10 10.05 -2.47
C ALA A 419 -1.89 11.58 -2.39
N PHE A 420 -1.06 12.05 -1.47
CA PHE A 420 -0.78 13.47 -1.28
C PHE A 420 0.05 14.08 -2.42
N CYS A 421 1.16 13.45 -2.80
CA CYS A 421 2.02 14.01 -3.84
C CYS A 421 1.36 13.99 -5.23
N THR A 422 0.55 12.99 -5.57
CA THR A 422 -0.21 12.96 -6.83
C THR A 422 -1.34 14.00 -6.84
N ALA A 423 -2.00 14.21 -5.70
CA ALA A 423 -3.01 15.27 -5.53
C ALA A 423 -2.42 16.67 -5.69
N GLN A 424 -1.25 16.92 -5.10
CA GLN A 424 -0.53 18.19 -5.22
C GLN A 424 -0.05 18.42 -6.66
N SER A 425 0.43 17.35 -7.34
CA SER A 425 0.83 17.46 -8.75
C SER A 425 -0.35 17.84 -9.66
N PHE A 426 -1.54 17.29 -9.40
CA PHE A 426 -2.75 17.72 -10.09
C PHE A 426 -3.00 19.21 -9.87
N ALA A 427 -3.09 19.66 -8.62
CA ALA A 427 -3.41 21.06 -8.30
C ALA A 427 -2.40 22.04 -8.90
N ASN A 428 -1.10 21.71 -8.86
CA ASN A 428 -0.04 22.58 -9.39
C ASN A 428 -0.02 22.70 -10.93
N ASN A 429 -0.85 21.94 -11.64
CA ASN A 429 -0.92 21.90 -13.10
C ASN A 429 -2.35 22.14 -13.65
N LEU A 430 -3.18 22.85 -12.88
CA LEU A 430 -4.52 23.30 -13.27
C LEU A 430 -4.50 24.52 -14.20
#